data_d9ff59f278b574257dadbca57d6f24c9
#
_entry.id   d9ff59f278b574257dadbca57d6f24c9
#
_cell.length_a   1.000
_cell.length_b   1.000
_cell.length_c   1.000
_cell.angle_alpha   90.00
_cell.angle_beta   90.00
_cell.angle_gamma   90.00
#
_symmetry.space_group_name_H-M   'P 1'
#
loop_
_entity.id
_entity.type
_entity.pdbx_description
1 polymer ?
#
loop_
_entity_poly.entity_id
_entity_poly.type
_entity_poly.pdbx_seq_one_letter_code
_entity_poly.pdbx_strand_id
1 'polypeptide(L)'
;MKRQFSTPAMDYIKHVGNLTKDEIANMPETELIEYLKQQQFAEKAKLYRVNQDYLIREITGEYVLIPVGSSAQQLNGMVALNETFHFIWEQFQEPHTAYDVVIQALKQFEGSVGEIERDINDCIEAMLQYGFLKEEE
;
A
#
# COMPACT_ATOMS: atom_id res chain seq x y z
N MET A 1 -13.07 -2.03 16.47
CA MET A 1 -13.04 -0.76 15.73
C MET A 1 -11.83 -0.75 14.80
N LYS A 2 -12.04 -0.37 13.56
CA LYS A 2 -10.95 -0.33 12.59
C LYS A 2 -10.12 0.94 12.76
N ARG A 3 -8.83 0.85 12.49
CA ARG A 3 -7.94 2.01 12.51
C ARG A 3 -8.20 2.88 11.29
N GLN A 4 -7.99 4.17 11.45
CA GLN A 4 -8.10 5.10 10.33
C GLN A 4 -6.89 4.94 9.40
N PHE A 5 -7.14 4.91 8.10
CA PHE A 5 -6.06 4.87 7.12
C PHE A 5 -5.47 6.27 7.01
N SER A 6 -4.18 6.43 7.29
CA SER A 6 -3.57 7.74 7.52
C SER A 6 -2.56 8.17 6.48
N THR A 7 -2.75 7.81 5.22
CA THR A 7 -1.94 8.38 4.15
C THR A 7 -2.45 9.76 3.78
N PRO A 8 -1.60 10.61 3.19
CA PRO A 8 -2.07 11.91 2.72
C PRO A 8 -3.21 11.75 1.73
N ALA A 9 -4.31 12.47 1.96
CA ALA A 9 -5.44 12.45 1.06
C ALA A 9 -5.13 13.28 -0.18
N MET A 10 -5.48 12.77 -1.33
CA MET A 10 -5.39 13.51 -2.58
C MET A 10 -6.76 14.08 -2.91
N ASP A 11 -6.78 15.31 -3.40
CA ASP A 11 -8.02 16.05 -3.63
C ASP A 11 -8.68 15.73 -4.95
N TYR A 12 -8.58 14.52 -5.42
CA TYR A 12 -9.32 14.17 -6.61
C TYR A 12 -10.07 12.87 -6.42
N ILE A 13 -11.14 12.72 -7.17
CA ILE A 13 -11.96 11.52 -7.17
C ILE A 13 -11.56 10.68 -8.38
N LYS A 14 -11.09 9.49 -8.10
CA LYS A 14 -10.72 8.54 -9.13
C LYS A 14 -11.81 7.49 -9.24
N HIS A 15 -12.22 7.21 -10.45
CA HIS A 15 -13.13 6.11 -10.70
C HIS A 15 -12.34 4.80 -10.73
N VAL A 16 -12.90 3.78 -10.13
CA VAL A 16 -12.36 2.43 -10.22
C VAL A 16 -13.23 1.70 -11.23
N GLY A 17 -12.70 1.53 -12.45
CA GLY A 17 -13.48 1.03 -13.55
C GLY A 17 -14.57 2.04 -13.96
N ASN A 18 -15.81 1.58 -14.05
CA ASN A 18 -16.94 2.40 -14.45
C ASN A 18 -17.82 2.85 -13.28
N LEU A 19 -17.41 2.56 -12.04
CA LEU A 19 -18.20 2.86 -10.87
C LEU A 19 -17.81 4.20 -10.26
N THR A 20 -18.81 4.90 -9.72
CA THR A 20 -18.56 6.13 -8.98
C THR A 20 -18.04 5.81 -7.57
N LYS A 21 -17.49 6.81 -6.91
CA LYS A 21 -17.02 6.68 -5.54
C LYS A 21 -18.14 6.24 -4.59
N ASP A 22 -19.33 6.82 -4.74
CA ASP A 22 -20.47 6.48 -3.89
C ASP A 22 -20.93 5.03 -4.11
N GLU A 23 -20.95 4.59 -5.35
CA GLU A 23 -21.30 3.20 -5.65
C GLU A 23 -20.33 2.23 -5.02
N ILE A 24 -19.04 2.53 -5.09
CA ILE A 24 -18.00 1.70 -4.47
C ILE A 24 -18.12 1.71 -2.94
N ALA A 25 -18.35 2.89 -2.36
CA ALA A 25 -18.45 3.02 -0.91
C ALA A 25 -19.64 2.24 -0.32
N ASN A 26 -20.70 2.09 -1.09
CA ASN A 26 -21.91 1.38 -0.66
C ASN A 26 -21.96 -0.08 -1.10
N MET A 27 -20.93 -0.55 -1.77
CA MET A 27 -20.90 -1.91 -2.30
C MET A 27 -20.65 -2.92 -1.18
N PRO A 28 -21.39 -4.04 -1.15
CA PRO A 28 -21.09 -5.12 -0.19
C PRO A 28 -19.66 -5.62 -0.37
N GLU A 29 -19.06 -6.05 0.74
CA GLU A 29 -17.66 -6.47 0.73
C GLU A 29 -17.36 -7.57 -0.30
N THR A 30 -18.26 -8.54 -0.45
CA THR A 30 -18.08 -9.62 -1.41
C THR A 30 -18.05 -9.14 -2.85
N GLU A 31 -18.97 -8.24 -3.20
CA GLU A 31 -19.00 -7.65 -4.54
C GLU A 31 -17.78 -6.78 -4.79
N LEU A 32 -17.34 -6.08 -3.75
CA LEU A 32 -16.19 -5.23 -3.82
C LEU A 32 -14.91 -6.01 -4.11
N ILE A 33 -14.74 -7.14 -3.45
CA ILE A 33 -13.59 -8.01 -3.67
C ILE A 33 -13.58 -8.50 -5.12
N GLU A 34 -14.73 -8.91 -5.64
CA GLU A 34 -14.83 -9.33 -7.03
C GLU A 34 -14.52 -8.18 -8.01
N TYR A 35 -15.02 -6.99 -7.72
CA TYR A 35 -14.77 -5.83 -8.55
C TYR A 35 -13.28 -5.48 -8.62
N LEU A 36 -12.62 -5.46 -7.47
CA LEU A 36 -11.18 -5.18 -7.41
C LEU A 36 -10.38 -6.26 -8.14
N LYS A 37 -10.80 -7.50 -8.02
CA LYS A 37 -10.16 -8.62 -8.71
C LYS A 37 -10.25 -8.47 -10.23
N GLN A 38 -11.39 -8.05 -10.73
CA GLN A 38 -11.57 -7.81 -12.15
C GLN A 38 -10.68 -6.68 -12.67
N GLN A 39 -10.51 -5.62 -11.88
CA GLN A 39 -9.62 -4.52 -12.24
C GLN A 39 -8.16 -4.98 -12.32
N GLN A 40 -7.76 -5.84 -11.40
CA GLN A 40 -6.41 -6.41 -11.41
C GLN A 40 -6.16 -7.24 -12.66
N PHE A 41 -7.11 -8.04 -13.07
CA PHE A 41 -6.98 -8.82 -14.30
C PHE A 41 -6.80 -7.97 -15.53
N ALA A 42 -7.48 -6.82 -15.57
CA ALA A 42 -7.41 -5.93 -16.72
C ALA A 42 -6.01 -5.31 -16.87
N GLU A 43 -5.27 -5.17 -15.78
CA GLU A 43 -3.96 -4.51 -15.78
C GLU A 43 -2.77 -5.45 -15.63
N LYS A 44 -2.94 -6.75 -15.69
CA LYS A 44 -1.91 -7.73 -15.37
C LYS A 44 -1.36 -7.53 -13.96
N ALA A 45 -1.80 -8.33 -13.04
CA ALA A 45 -1.37 -8.25 -11.65
C ALA A 45 0.15 -8.37 -11.54
N LYS A 46 0.78 -7.35 -10.99
CA LYS A 46 2.22 -7.32 -10.73
C LYS A 46 2.48 -7.71 -9.29
N LEU A 47 3.51 -8.50 -9.08
CA LEU A 47 3.97 -8.86 -7.74
C LEU A 47 5.07 -7.91 -7.31
N TYR A 48 5.00 -7.48 -6.07
CA TYR A 48 6.02 -6.61 -5.47
C TYR A 48 6.54 -7.24 -4.19
N ARG A 49 7.75 -6.91 -3.86
CA ARG A 49 8.40 -7.35 -2.63
C ARG A 49 9.31 -6.25 -2.12
N VAL A 50 9.45 -6.16 -0.79
CA VAL A 50 10.36 -5.18 -0.19
C VAL A 50 11.80 -5.43 -0.60
N ASN A 51 12.56 -4.36 -0.76
CA ASN A 51 13.98 -4.45 -1.00
C ASN A 51 14.66 -4.87 0.30
N GLN A 52 15.36 -5.99 0.27
CA GLN A 52 15.99 -6.56 1.46
C GLN A 52 17.20 -5.76 1.96
N ASP A 53 17.60 -4.72 1.22
CA ASP A 53 18.61 -3.78 1.68
C ASP A 53 18.06 -2.74 2.66
N TYR A 54 16.78 -2.88 3.03
CA TYR A 54 16.13 -2.04 4.04
C TYR A 54 15.45 -2.91 5.06
N LEU A 55 15.38 -2.42 6.29
CA LEU A 55 14.59 -3.07 7.33
C LEU A 55 13.87 -2.03 8.14
N ILE A 56 12.84 -2.47 8.86
CA ILE A 56 12.10 -1.59 9.76
C ILE A 56 12.35 -2.05 11.19
N ARG A 57 12.59 -1.08 12.08
CA ARG A 57 12.67 -1.31 13.53
C ARG A 57 11.76 -0.33 14.25
N GLU A 58 11.18 -0.80 15.35
CA GLU A 58 10.48 0.08 16.26
C GLU A 58 11.50 0.65 17.25
N ILE A 59 11.59 1.96 17.32
CA ILE A 59 12.49 2.67 18.21
C ILE A 59 11.65 3.67 18.99
N THR A 60 11.54 3.49 20.30
CA THR A 60 10.76 4.37 21.18
C THR A 60 9.33 4.61 20.69
N GLY A 61 8.67 3.54 20.22
CA GLY A 61 7.28 3.61 19.76
C GLY A 61 7.08 4.08 18.34
N GLU A 62 8.15 4.36 17.62
CA GLU A 62 8.06 4.78 16.22
C GLU A 62 8.70 3.74 15.31
N TYR A 63 8.14 3.58 14.11
CA TYR A 63 8.72 2.72 13.09
C TYR A 63 9.71 3.51 12.26
N VAL A 64 10.89 2.94 12.06
CA VAL A 64 11.98 3.59 11.36
C VAL A 64 12.52 2.67 10.28
N LEU A 65 12.65 3.19 9.06
CA LEU A 65 13.24 2.48 7.94
C LEU A 65 14.75 2.71 7.96
N ILE A 66 15.50 1.61 7.98
CA ILE A 66 16.96 1.65 8.09
C ILE A 66 17.58 0.98 6.87
N PRO A 67 18.42 1.70 6.13
CA PRO A 67 19.14 1.07 5.01
C PRO A 67 20.28 0.20 5.55
N VAL A 68 20.45 -0.96 4.92
CA VAL A 68 21.53 -1.89 5.23
C VAL A 68 22.22 -2.29 3.93
N GLY A 69 23.40 -2.88 4.04
CA GLY A 69 24.11 -3.32 2.85
C GLY A 69 24.44 -2.17 1.91
N SER A 70 24.28 -2.39 0.63
CA SER A 70 24.63 -1.39 -0.39
C SER A 70 23.77 -0.13 -0.32
N SER A 71 22.56 -0.22 0.16
CA SER A 71 21.65 0.92 0.24
C SER A 71 22.03 1.89 1.35
N ALA A 72 22.87 1.49 2.30
CA ALA A 72 23.30 2.35 3.40
C ALA A 72 24.04 3.60 2.91
N GLN A 73 24.61 3.55 1.71
CA GLN A 73 25.33 4.70 1.14
C GLN A 73 24.40 5.64 0.37
N GLN A 74 23.22 5.18 -0.01
CA GLN A 74 22.31 5.94 -0.84
C GLN A 74 21.33 6.78 -0.03
N LEU A 75 21.07 6.39 1.20
CA LEU A 75 20.14 7.07 2.08
C LEU A 75 20.87 7.56 3.32
N ASN A 76 20.87 8.87 3.53
CA ASN A 76 21.51 9.48 4.69
C ASN A 76 20.58 9.38 5.90
N GLY A 77 20.81 8.37 6.74
CA GLY A 77 20.10 8.24 8.00
C GLY A 77 18.86 7.39 7.92
N MET A 78 18.00 7.58 8.90
CA MET A 78 16.80 6.78 9.10
C MET A 78 15.57 7.60 8.70
N VAL A 79 14.57 6.92 8.18
CA VAL A 79 13.31 7.55 7.78
C VAL A 79 12.22 7.09 8.73
N ALA A 80 11.60 8.03 9.43
CA ALA A 80 10.46 7.73 10.29
C ALA A 80 9.23 7.46 9.44
N LEU A 81 8.48 6.43 9.79
CA LEU A 81 7.33 5.98 9.03
C LEU A 81 6.05 6.07 9.84
N ASN A 82 4.95 6.37 9.17
CA ASN A 82 3.65 6.29 9.82
C ASN A 82 3.17 4.83 9.85
N GLU A 83 2.09 4.61 10.57
CA GLU A 83 1.50 3.28 10.73
C GLU A 83 1.05 2.68 9.41
N THR A 84 0.54 3.50 8.50
CA THR A 84 0.07 3.04 7.20
C THR A 84 1.21 2.51 6.35
N PHE A 85 2.33 3.22 6.31
CA PHE A 85 3.49 2.76 5.58
C PHE A 85 4.01 1.43 6.16
N HIS A 86 4.06 1.35 7.49
CA HIS A 86 4.48 0.13 8.16
C HIS A 86 3.58 -1.05 7.79
N PHE A 87 2.26 -0.82 7.76
CA PHE A 87 1.31 -1.85 7.33
C PHE A 87 1.63 -2.34 5.92
N ILE A 88 1.82 -1.42 4.98
CA ILE A 88 2.11 -1.77 3.58
C ILE A 88 3.44 -2.52 3.48
N TRP A 89 4.45 -2.05 4.19
CA TRP A 89 5.75 -2.72 4.24
C TRP A 89 5.64 -4.17 4.69
N GLU A 90 4.87 -4.41 5.75
CA GLU A 90 4.67 -5.77 6.28
C GLU A 90 3.99 -6.68 5.25
N GLN A 91 3.06 -6.15 4.46
CA GLN A 91 2.39 -6.93 3.44
C GLN A 91 3.37 -7.41 2.37
N PHE A 92 4.37 -6.60 2.04
CA PHE A 92 5.33 -6.92 1.00
C PHE A 92 6.59 -7.63 1.51
N GLN A 93 6.60 -8.11 2.74
CA GLN A 93 7.67 -9.00 3.20
C GLN A 93 7.75 -10.26 2.34
N GLU A 94 6.63 -10.65 1.78
CA GLU A 94 6.54 -11.68 0.77
C GLU A 94 5.91 -11.09 -0.49
N PRO A 95 6.09 -11.73 -1.66
CA PRO A 95 5.53 -11.19 -2.90
C PRO A 95 4.00 -11.12 -2.83
N HIS A 96 3.46 -9.95 -3.11
CA HIS A 96 2.02 -9.72 -3.17
C HIS A 96 1.71 -8.72 -4.27
N THR A 97 0.45 -8.71 -4.70
CA THR A 97 -0.05 -7.70 -5.62
C THR A 97 -0.58 -6.50 -4.83
N ALA A 98 -0.72 -5.36 -5.50
CA ALA A 98 -1.41 -4.22 -4.90
C ALA A 98 -2.83 -4.59 -4.46
N TYR A 99 -3.50 -5.43 -5.25
CA TYR A 99 -4.83 -5.93 -4.93
C TYR A 99 -4.84 -6.63 -3.56
N ASP A 100 -3.87 -7.52 -3.31
CA ASP A 100 -3.77 -8.23 -2.03
C ASP A 100 -3.68 -7.25 -0.85
N VAL A 101 -2.90 -6.20 -1.01
CA VAL A 101 -2.72 -5.19 0.04
C VAL A 101 -3.98 -4.38 0.26
N VAL A 102 -4.67 -4.01 -0.81
CA VAL A 102 -5.95 -3.29 -0.71
C VAL A 102 -6.96 -4.12 0.06
N ILE A 103 -7.07 -5.41 -0.23
CA ILE A 103 -8.01 -6.30 0.46
C ILE A 103 -7.70 -6.34 1.96
N GLN A 104 -6.43 -6.46 2.33
CA GLN A 104 -6.05 -6.49 3.74
C GLN A 104 -6.31 -5.15 4.43
N ALA A 105 -6.06 -4.05 3.73
CA ALA A 105 -6.32 -2.71 4.28
C ALA A 105 -7.81 -2.49 4.54
N LEU A 106 -8.67 -2.97 3.65
CA LEU A 106 -10.12 -2.85 3.83
C LEU A 106 -10.62 -3.58 5.06
N LYS A 107 -9.91 -4.61 5.49
CA LYS A 107 -10.26 -5.36 6.70
C LYS A 107 -9.81 -4.66 7.98
N GLN A 108 -8.78 -3.82 7.92
CA GLN A 108 -8.12 -3.28 9.10
C GLN A 108 -8.29 -1.78 9.30
N PHE A 109 -8.61 -1.04 8.25
CA PHE A 109 -8.68 0.42 8.29
C PHE A 109 -10.05 0.90 7.86
N GLU A 110 -10.45 2.05 8.40
CA GLU A 110 -11.64 2.75 7.97
C GLU A 110 -11.31 3.69 6.82
N GLY A 111 -12.24 3.85 5.90
CA GLY A 111 -12.09 4.73 4.77
C GLY A 111 -12.88 4.20 3.59
N SER A 112 -13.07 5.03 2.57
CA SER A 112 -13.72 4.58 1.36
C SER A 112 -12.75 3.70 0.56
N VAL A 113 -13.31 2.76 -0.18
CA VAL A 113 -12.50 1.83 -0.97
C VAL A 113 -11.66 2.56 -2.01
N GLY A 114 -12.25 3.53 -2.69
CA GLY A 114 -11.53 4.29 -3.70
C GLY A 114 -10.35 5.06 -3.13
N GLU A 115 -10.53 5.64 -1.94
CA GLU A 115 -9.44 6.35 -1.26
C GLU A 115 -8.34 5.41 -0.82
N ILE A 116 -8.70 4.28 -0.22
CA ILE A 116 -7.71 3.30 0.24
C ILE A 116 -6.94 2.74 -0.95
N GLU A 117 -7.63 2.35 -2.01
CA GLU A 117 -6.99 1.84 -3.22
C GLU A 117 -6.01 2.86 -3.80
N ARG A 118 -6.45 4.10 -3.95
CA ARG A 118 -5.60 5.16 -4.50
C ARG A 118 -4.39 5.40 -3.62
N ASP A 119 -4.59 5.51 -2.31
CA ASP A 119 -3.51 5.80 -1.38
C ASP A 119 -2.48 4.67 -1.35
N ILE A 120 -2.94 3.44 -1.44
CA ILE A 120 -2.03 2.28 -1.50
C ILE A 120 -1.24 2.31 -2.80
N ASN A 121 -1.90 2.56 -3.93
CA ASN A 121 -1.21 2.62 -5.21
C ASN A 121 -0.20 3.77 -5.26
N ASP A 122 -0.54 4.92 -4.71
CA ASP A 122 0.38 6.05 -4.62
C ASP A 122 1.59 5.71 -3.74
N CYS A 123 1.35 5.01 -2.64
CA CYS A 123 2.42 4.58 -1.74
C CYS A 123 3.35 3.57 -2.42
N ILE A 124 2.78 2.60 -3.12
CA ILE A 124 3.56 1.61 -3.87
C ILE A 124 4.43 2.31 -4.92
N GLU A 125 3.87 3.24 -5.65
CA GLU A 125 4.61 3.98 -6.65
C GLU A 125 5.78 4.74 -6.04
N ALA A 126 5.56 5.41 -4.92
CA ALA A 126 6.61 6.12 -4.20
C ALA A 126 7.68 5.16 -3.69
N MET A 127 7.27 4.02 -3.14
CA MET A 127 8.21 3.02 -2.66
C MET A 127 9.08 2.44 -3.77
N LEU A 128 8.49 2.24 -4.95
CA LEU A 128 9.25 1.81 -6.12
C LEU A 128 10.24 2.87 -6.57
N GLN A 129 9.82 4.12 -6.56
CA GLN A 129 10.65 5.24 -6.97
C GLN A 129 11.86 5.42 -6.06
N TYR A 130 11.67 5.23 -4.75
CA TYR A 130 12.78 5.33 -3.79
C TYR A 130 13.60 4.05 -3.66
N GLY A 131 13.19 2.99 -4.33
CA GLY A 131 13.91 1.72 -4.25
C GLY A 131 13.62 0.89 -3.01
N PHE A 132 12.58 1.23 -2.25
CA PHE A 132 12.19 0.46 -1.06
C PHE A 132 11.45 -0.80 -1.42
N LEU A 133 10.84 -0.84 -2.59
CA LEU A 133 10.04 -1.95 -3.09
C LEU A 133 10.54 -2.33 -4.47
N LYS A 134 10.49 -3.60 -4.81
CA LYS A 134 10.88 -4.09 -6.12
C LYS A 134 9.75 -4.90 -6.73
N GLU A 135 9.62 -4.80 -8.04
CA GLU A 135 8.73 -5.68 -8.78
C GLU A 135 9.39 -7.05 -8.88
N GLU A 136 8.65 -8.10 -8.56
CA GLU A 136 9.13 -9.46 -8.59
C GLU A 136 8.44 -10.23 -9.71
N GLU A 137 9.23 -10.94 -10.48
CA GLU A 137 8.71 -11.74 -11.60
C GLU A 137 8.28 -13.14 -11.17
#